data_8408ddce80941cb317cd7a5b374cb6c1
#
_entry.id   8408ddce80941cb317cd7a5b374cb6c1
#
_cell.length_a   1.000
_cell.length_b   1.000
_cell.length_c   1.000
_cell.angle_alpha   90.00
_cell.angle_beta   90.00
_cell.angle_gamma   90.00
#
_symmetry.space_group_name_H-M   'P 1'
#
loop_
_entity.id
_entity.type
_entity.pdbx_description
1 polymer ?
#
loop_
_entity_poly.entity_id
_entity_poly.type
_entity_poly.pdbx_seq_one_letter_code
_entity_poly.pdbx_strand_id
1 'polypeptide(L)' 'DVYKRQLIDQCGLKGLTVGGAQVSEKHAGFLINRGGATFADMAELIRQVQQRVLEETGVTLEPEVKIVK' A
#
# COMPACT_ATOMS: atom_id res chain seq x y z
N ASP A 1 -5.82 4.71 -9.32
CA ASP A 1 -6.00 4.21 -10.60
C ASP A 1 -6.23 2.71 -10.63
N VAL A 2 -7.01 2.30 -11.61
CA VAL A 2 -7.53 0.94 -11.68
C VAL A 2 -6.41 -0.08 -11.82
N TYR A 3 -5.37 0.25 -12.56
CA TYR A 3 -4.27 -0.67 -12.79
C TYR A 3 -3.49 -0.98 -11.52
N LYS A 4 -3.21 0.05 -10.72
CA LYS A 4 -2.51 -0.15 -9.43
C LYS A 4 -3.33 -1.01 -8.48
N ARG A 5 -4.64 -0.77 -8.43
CA ARG A 5 -5.54 -1.56 -7.58
C ARG A 5 -5.54 -3.02 -7.99
N GLN A 6 -5.57 -3.28 -9.29
CA GLN A 6 -5.55 -4.65 -9.79
C GLN A 6 -4.25 -5.37 -9.41
N LEU A 7 -3.11 -4.70 -9.54
CA LEU A 7 -1.83 -5.29 -9.17
C LEU A 7 -1.77 -5.61 -7.67
N ILE A 8 -2.21 -4.69 -6.84
CA ILE A 8 -2.22 -4.89 -5.39
C ILE A 8 -3.15 -6.04 -5.02
N ASP A 9 -4.33 -6.10 -5.65
CA ASP A 9 -5.29 -7.17 -5.39
C ASP A 9 -4.75 -8.54 -5.85
N GLN A 10 -4.12 -8.60 -7.02
CA GLN A 10 -3.54 -9.83 -7.53
C GLN A 10 -2.42 -10.37 -6.63
N CYS A 11 -1.67 -9.49 -6.00
CA CYS A 11 -0.60 -9.88 -5.10
C CYS A 11 -1.11 -10.25 -3.71
N GLY A 12 -2.41 -10.15 -3.47
CA GLY A 12 -2.99 -10.51 -2.17
C GLY A 12 -2.59 -9.58 -1.05
N LEU A 13 -2.41 -8.30 -1.34
CA LEU A 13 -1.91 -7.34 -0.37
C LEU A 13 -2.99 -6.65 0.44
N LYS A 14 -4.27 -6.91 0.15
CA LYS A 14 -5.36 -6.38 0.96
C LYS A 14 -5.20 -6.87 2.40
N GLY A 15 -5.31 -5.95 3.34
CA GLY A 15 -5.16 -6.28 4.75
C GLY A 15 -3.74 -6.27 5.27
N LEU A 16 -2.75 -6.08 4.40
CA LEU A 16 -1.36 -5.97 4.85
C LEU A 16 -1.22 -4.81 5.83
N THR A 17 -0.64 -5.06 6.98
CA THR A 17 -0.59 -4.10 8.09
C THR A 17 0.84 -3.90 8.55
N VAL A 18 1.21 -2.63 8.76
CA VAL A 18 2.49 -2.24 9.38
C VAL A 18 2.16 -1.23 10.47
N GLY A 19 2.40 -1.60 11.73
CA GLY A 19 2.01 -0.76 12.86
C GLY A 19 0.53 -0.43 12.80
N GLY A 20 0.17 0.85 12.78
CA GLY A 20 -1.23 1.28 12.64
C GLY A 20 -1.68 1.52 11.21
N ALA A 21 -0.81 1.28 10.22
CA ALA A 21 -1.15 1.49 8.81
C ALA A 21 -1.56 0.16 8.17
N GLN A 22 -2.55 0.20 7.31
CA GLN A 22 -3.06 -1.01 6.66
C GLN A 22 -3.54 -0.70 5.25
N VAL A 23 -3.34 -1.67 4.34
CA VAL A 23 -4.00 -1.64 3.03
C VAL A 23 -5.46 -2.03 3.25
N SER A 24 -6.38 -1.20 2.75
CA SER A 24 -7.81 -1.45 2.93
C SER A 24 -8.19 -2.81 2.37
N GLU A 25 -8.99 -3.56 3.11
CA GLU A 25 -9.52 -4.84 2.65
C GLU A 25 -10.61 -4.69 1.61
N LYS A 26 -11.27 -3.52 1.59
CA LYS A 26 -12.35 -3.26 0.65
C LYS A 26 -11.86 -2.70 -0.66
N HIS A 27 -10.85 -1.85 -0.61
CA HIS A 27 -10.36 -1.13 -1.78
C HIS A 27 -8.84 -1.21 -1.82
N ALA A 28 -8.31 -2.16 -2.56
CA ALA A 28 -6.87 -2.23 -2.80
C ALA A 28 -6.40 -0.90 -3.39
N GLY A 29 -5.32 -0.38 -2.92
CA GLY A 29 -4.81 0.93 -3.32
C GLY A 29 -5.10 2.04 -2.34
N PHE A 30 -5.96 1.82 -1.35
CA PHE A 30 -6.17 2.78 -0.27
C PHE A 30 -5.43 2.31 0.98
N LEU A 31 -4.73 3.24 1.60
CA LEU A 31 -4.09 2.99 2.88
C LEU A 31 -4.93 3.65 3.97
N ILE A 32 -5.15 2.92 5.04
CA ILE A 32 -5.94 3.41 6.16
C ILE A 32 -5.09 3.45 7.42
N ASN A 33 -5.42 4.37 8.31
CA ASN A 33 -4.84 4.47 9.64
C ASN A 33 -5.81 3.82 10.62
N ARG A 34 -5.41 2.68 11.19
CA ARG A 34 -6.25 1.95 12.12
C ARG A 34 -6.10 2.44 13.56
N GLY A 35 -5.25 3.40 13.79
CA GLY A 35 -5.01 3.98 15.09
C GLY A 35 -3.53 4.05 15.38
N GLY A 36 -3.02 5.25 15.58
CA GLY A 36 -1.65 5.44 15.96
C GLY A 36 -0.61 5.20 14.87
N ALA A 37 -1.01 5.11 13.60
CA ALA A 37 -0.04 4.98 12.52
C ALA A 37 0.83 6.23 12.44
N THR A 38 2.15 6.01 12.41
CA THR A 38 3.10 7.10 12.23
C THR A 38 3.41 7.26 10.75
N PHE A 39 4.07 8.36 10.40
CA PHE A 39 4.56 8.54 9.04
C PHE A 39 5.48 7.39 8.63
N ALA A 40 6.33 6.93 9.56
CA ALA A 40 7.22 5.81 9.30
C ALA A 40 6.44 4.53 9.00
N ASP A 41 5.35 4.28 9.70
CA ASP A 41 4.50 3.11 9.44
C ASP A 41 3.90 3.17 8.04
N MET A 42 3.39 4.34 7.66
CA MET A 42 2.82 4.53 6.32
C MET A 42 3.87 4.35 5.23
N ALA A 43 5.06 4.92 5.43
CA ALA A 43 6.15 4.80 4.47
C ALA A 43 6.62 3.35 4.32
N GLU A 44 6.73 2.63 5.42
CA GLU A 44 7.13 1.22 5.39
C GLU A 44 6.07 0.37 4.68
N LEU A 45 4.79 0.63 4.94
CA LEU A 45 3.73 -0.09 4.27
C LEU A 45 3.78 0.12 2.75
N ILE A 46 3.98 1.36 2.32
CA ILE A 46 4.12 1.68 0.89
C ILE A 46 5.30 0.92 0.30
N ARG A 47 6.44 0.92 1.00
CA ARG A 47 7.64 0.23 0.54
C ARG A 47 7.39 -1.27 0.37
N GLN A 48 6.71 -1.89 1.32
CA GLN A 48 6.41 -3.32 1.25
C GLN A 48 5.46 -3.64 0.11
N VAL A 49 4.44 -2.81 -0.09
CA VAL A 49 3.52 -2.99 -1.22
C VAL A 49 4.27 -2.89 -2.54
N GLN A 50 5.13 -1.89 -2.69
CA GLN A 50 5.92 -1.72 -3.91
C GLN A 50 6.81 -2.93 -4.17
N GLN A 51 7.48 -3.40 -3.14
CA GLN A 51 8.40 -4.53 -3.27
C GLN A 51 7.67 -5.81 -3.64
N ARG A 52 6.53 -6.08 -3.00
CA ARG A 52 5.75 -7.28 -3.30
C ARG A 52 5.21 -7.26 -4.71
N VAL A 53 4.71 -6.12 -5.17
CA VAL A 53 4.22 -6.01 -6.55
C VAL A 53 5.37 -6.21 -7.54
N LEU A 54 6.52 -5.65 -7.26
CA LEU A 54 7.69 -5.83 -8.13
C LEU A 54 8.11 -7.29 -8.19
N GLU A 55 8.16 -7.99 -7.07
CA GLU A 55 8.55 -9.40 -7.02
C GLU A 55 7.55 -10.30 -7.75
N GLU A 56 6.26 -10.01 -7.62
CA GLU A 56 5.20 -10.86 -8.16
C GLU A 56 4.92 -10.57 -9.64
N THR A 57 5.04 -9.31 -10.06
CA THR A 57 4.62 -8.92 -11.41
C THR A 57 5.73 -8.29 -12.25
N GLY A 58 6.84 -7.91 -11.64
CA GLY A 58 7.91 -7.18 -12.34
C GLY A 58 7.59 -5.72 -12.60
N VAL A 59 6.48 -5.21 -12.08
CA VAL A 59 6.07 -3.83 -12.27
C VAL A 59 6.48 -2.99 -11.07
N THR A 60 7.14 -1.87 -11.33
CA THR A 60 7.47 -0.91 -10.28
C THR A 60 6.32 0.07 -10.11
N LEU A 61 5.71 0.07 -8.93
CA LEU A 61 4.69 1.04 -8.58
C LEU A 61 5.35 2.29 -8.02
N GLU A 62 4.95 3.45 -8.54
CA GLU A 62 5.37 4.72 -7.97
C GLU A 62 4.27 5.22 -7.04
N PRO A 63 4.59 5.44 -5.75
CA PRO A 63 3.59 6.00 -4.85
C PRO A 63 3.44 7.48 -5.14
N GLU A 64 2.22 7.91 -5.38
CA GLU A 64 1.92 9.33 -5.38
C GLU A 64 1.66 9.74 -3.95
N VAL A 65 2.71 10.14 -3.26
CA VAL A 65 2.54 10.69 -1.92
C VAL A 65 2.32 12.19 -2.06
N LYS A 66 1.08 12.59 -1.95
CA LYS A 66 0.76 14.01 -1.84
C LYS A 66 0.79 14.37 -0.37
N ILE A 67 1.84 15.06 0.02
CA ILE A 67 1.89 15.64 1.36
C ILE A 67 1.09 16.94 1.29
N VAL A 68 -0.10 16.91 1.82
CA VAL A 68 -0.89 18.13 1.97
C VAL A 68 -0.54 18.74 3.31
N LYS A 69 0.08 19.88 3.24
CA LYS A 69 0.32 20.67 4.45
C LYS A 69 -0.87 21.55 4.74
#